data_c3686bfd81cc36cb5f7ff172ef4c11a4
#
_entry.id   c3686bfd81cc36cb5f7ff172ef4c11a4
#
_cell.length_a   1.000
_cell.length_b   1.000
_cell.length_c   1.000
_cell.angle_alpha   90.00
_cell.angle_beta   90.00
_cell.angle_gamma   90.00
#
_symmetry.space_group_name_H-M   'P 1'
#
loop_
_entity.id
_entity.type
_entity.pdbx_description
1 polymer ?
#
loop_
_entity_poly.entity_id
_entity_poly.type
_entity_poly.pdbx_seq_one_letter_code
_entity_poly.pdbx_strand_id
1 'polypeptide(L)'
;MQLLFSHANGYPPDSYRVLLSSLSEDLGVPVNTHAHRSLVSNEPAPTFLTWQTYASDLIERIEGDERGPVWLIGHSMGAASAVLAASRRPDLFAGIVALDPVLVPTHIWFWARVFSFFKPDAVPIVKRALARPHVFESSDAAFDFYRGKRVFAGVSDTVLMDYVAAGHITQPDGSVTLRHSGAWEACIYRSVPRMTGALRAAACPMLIVAGETSEVLNSERLSWAKAINPSVEIQSLAGGHLLPLESPEACANAAADFIRRHSSSTRGTNLTVTRH
;
A
#
# COMPACT_ATOMS: atom_id res chain seq x y z
N MET A 1 13.15 -7.91 -15.25
CA MET A 1 12.68 -7.19 -14.05
C MET A 1 11.18 -7.41 -13.93
N GLN A 2 10.70 -7.69 -12.73
CA GLN A 2 9.26 -7.83 -12.45
C GLN A 2 8.83 -6.75 -11.48
N LEU A 3 7.68 -6.12 -11.76
CA LEU A 3 7.06 -5.12 -10.89
C LEU A 3 5.74 -5.66 -10.37
N LEU A 4 5.52 -5.56 -9.07
CA LEU A 4 4.27 -5.92 -8.42
C LEU A 4 3.80 -4.75 -7.55
N PHE A 5 2.53 -4.36 -7.71
CA PHE A 5 1.90 -3.32 -6.91
C PHE A 5 0.92 -3.91 -5.89
N SER A 6 0.99 -3.42 -4.64
CA SER A 6 0.13 -3.81 -3.51
C SER A 6 -0.59 -2.58 -2.96
N HIS A 7 -1.92 -2.58 -3.06
CA HIS A 7 -2.77 -1.42 -2.79
C HIS A 7 -3.05 -1.16 -1.30
N ALA A 8 -3.57 0.03 -0.98
CA ALA A 8 -4.02 0.39 0.37
C ALA A 8 -5.39 -0.23 0.70
N ASN A 9 -5.72 -0.28 2.00
CA ASN A 9 -7.03 -0.69 2.49
C ASN A 9 -8.15 0.20 1.95
N GLY A 10 -9.10 -0.37 1.24
CA GLY A 10 -10.23 0.36 0.64
C GLY A 10 -9.94 1.09 -0.68
N TYR A 11 -8.75 0.91 -1.26
CA TYR A 11 -8.33 1.52 -2.54
C TYR A 11 -7.90 0.42 -3.52
N PRO A 12 -8.81 -0.09 -4.37
CA PRO A 12 -8.48 -1.15 -5.33
C PRO A 12 -7.35 -0.78 -6.30
N PRO A 13 -6.65 -1.74 -6.92
CA PRO A 13 -5.51 -1.48 -7.80
C PRO A 13 -5.79 -0.45 -8.91
N ASP A 14 -6.96 -0.51 -9.53
CA ASP A 14 -7.32 0.39 -10.64
C ASP A 14 -7.49 1.85 -10.21
N SER A 15 -7.62 2.12 -8.90
CA SER A 15 -7.57 3.48 -8.36
C SER A 15 -6.20 4.15 -8.56
N TYR A 16 -5.15 3.38 -8.85
CA TYR A 16 -3.79 3.85 -9.05
C TYR A 16 -3.38 3.87 -10.52
N ARG A 17 -4.34 3.88 -11.45
CA ARG A 17 -4.10 3.76 -12.89
C ARG A 17 -3.05 4.76 -13.39
N VAL A 18 -3.12 6.02 -12.98
CA VAL A 18 -2.16 7.07 -13.38
C VAL A 18 -0.75 6.73 -12.91
N LEU A 19 -0.56 6.40 -11.62
CA LEU A 19 0.72 5.98 -11.06
C LEU A 19 1.31 4.78 -11.81
N LEU A 20 0.48 3.73 -12.01
CA LEU A 20 0.93 2.47 -12.58
C LEU A 20 1.28 2.60 -14.07
N SER A 21 0.53 3.41 -14.83
CA SER A 21 0.83 3.71 -16.22
C SER A 21 2.13 4.49 -16.35
N SER A 22 2.30 5.57 -15.59
CA SER A 22 3.52 6.37 -15.58
C SER A 22 4.75 5.53 -15.21
N LEU A 23 4.66 4.70 -14.17
CA LEU A 23 5.76 3.81 -13.77
C LEU A 23 6.09 2.76 -14.83
N SER A 24 5.06 2.21 -15.49
CA SER A 24 5.23 1.24 -16.57
C SER A 24 5.92 1.85 -17.79
N GLU A 25 5.55 3.07 -18.16
CA GLU A 25 6.17 3.85 -19.24
C GLU A 25 7.63 4.17 -18.91
N ASP A 26 7.90 4.67 -17.71
CA ASP A 26 9.24 5.03 -17.26
C ASP A 26 10.22 3.85 -17.26
N LEU A 27 9.77 2.68 -16.84
CA LEU A 27 10.63 1.50 -16.73
C LEU A 27 10.59 0.58 -17.95
N GLY A 28 9.65 0.80 -18.89
CA GLY A 28 9.49 -0.01 -20.10
C GLY A 28 9.01 -1.44 -19.80
N VAL A 29 8.37 -1.67 -18.65
CA VAL A 29 7.85 -2.99 -18.24
C VAL A 29 6.50 -2.85 -17.56
N PRO A 30 5.58 -3.81 -17.72
CA PRO A 30 4.27 -3.74 -17.08
C PRO A 30 4.38 -3.86 -15.56
N VAL A 31 3.52 -3.13 -14.85
CA VAL A 31 3.32 -3.26 -13.42
C VAL A 31 2.17 -4.22 -13.17
N ASN A 32 2.45 -5.42 -12.65
CA ASN A 32 1.41 -6.34 -12.21
C ASN A 32 0.80 -5.83 -10.90
N THR A 33 -0.46 -6.18 -10.65
CA THR A 33 -1.15 -5.80 -9.41
C THR A 33 -1.50 -7.01 -8.58
N HIS A 34 -1.55 -6.81 -7.26
CA HIS A 34 -2.08 -7.78 -6.30
C HIS A 34 -3.34 -7.22 -5.65
N ALA A 35 -4.49 -7.83 -5.94
CA ALA A 35 -5.74 -7.52 -5.26
C ALA A 35 -5.80 -8.29 -3.93
N HIS A 36 -5.87 -7.56 -2.83
CA HIS A 36 -5.95 -8.18 -1.50
C HIS A 36 -7.23 -9.01 -1.32
N ARG A 37 -7.16 -10.07 -0.51
CA ARG A 37 -8.28 -10.97 -0.21
C ARG A 37 -9.58 -10.25 0.19
N SER A 38 -9.47 -9.15 0.91
CA SER A 38 -10.61 -8.32 1.30
C SER A 38 -11.37 -7.68 0.13
N LEU A 39 -10.75 -7.61 -1.05
CA LEU A 39 -11.35 -7.09 -2.28
C LEU A 39 -11.95 -8.20 -3.15
N VAL A 40 -11.36 -9.40 -3.10
CA VAL A 40 -11.75 -10.51 -3.99
C VAL A 40 -12.57 -11.59 -3.30
N SER A 41 -12.64 -11.58 -1.97
CA SER A 41 -13.42 -12.55 -1.21
C SER A 41 -14.91 -12.21 -1.23
N ASN A 42 -15.73 -13.22 -1.50
CA ASN A 42 -17.19 -13.13 -1.33
C ASN A 42 -17.64 -13.40 0.11
N GLU A 43 -16.71 -13.78 0.99
CA GLU A 43 -17.00 -14.08 2.39
C GLU A 43 -17.14 -12.79 3.21
N PRO A 44 -17.96 -12.79 4.26
CA PRO A 44 -18.03 -11.69 5.19
C PRO A 44 -16.68 -11.44 5.86
N ALA A 45 -16.44 -10.20 6.30
CA ALA A 45 -15.23 -9.87 7.03
C ALA A 45 -15.06 -10.78 8.26
N PRO A 46 -13.89 -11.40 8.46
CA PRO A 46 -13.65 -12.27 9.60
C PRO A 46 -13.63 -11.47 10.90
N THR A 47 -13.97 -12.12 12.00
CA THR A 47 -13.91 -11.51 13.35
C THR A 47 -12.47 -11.10 13.70
N PHE A 48 -11.48 -11.88 13.24
CA PHE A 48 -10.07 -11.66 13.49
C PHE A 48 -9.25 -11.86 12.21
N LEU A 49 -8.39 -10.89 11.92
CA LEU A 49 -7.44 -10.93 10.82
C LEU A 49 -6.14 -10.29 11.27
N THR A 50 -5.02 -10.76 10.73
CA THR A 50 -3.72 -10.11 10.92
C THR A 50 -3.14 -9.68 9.58
N TRP A 51 -2.32 -8.65 9.57
CA TRP A 51 -1.61 -8.24 8.34
C TRP A 51 -0.56 -9.25 7.92
N GLN A 52 -0.20 -10.20 8.78
CA GLN A 52 0.60 -11.38 8.41
C GLN A 52 -0.10 -12.24 7.35
N THR A 53 -1.41 -12.26 7.35
CA THR A 53 -2.21 -12.94 6.31
C THR A 53 -1.99 -12.29 4.95
N TYR A 54 -2.00 -10.95 4.87
CA TYR A 54 -1.71 -10.22 3.62
C TYR A 54 -0.25 -10.40 3.17
N ALA A 55 0.68 -10.50 4.12
CA ALA A 55 2.06 -10.84 3.79
C ALA A 55 2.20 -12.26 3.23
N SER A 56 1.44 -13.23 3.75
CA SER A 56 1.39 -14.59 3.20
C SER A 56 0.80 -14.61 1.79
N ASP A 57 -0.30 -13.86 1.55
CA ASP A 57 -0.91 -13.74 0.22
C ASP A 57 0.07 -13.17 -0.82
N LEU A 58 0.89 -12.18 -0.42
CA LEU A 58 1.93 -11.62 -1.28
C LEU A 58 3.03 -12.66 -1.59
N ILE A 59 3.47 -13.42 -0.59
CA ILE A 59 4.45 -14.48 -0.78
C ILE A 59 3.92 -15.53 -1.76
N GLU A 60 2.72 -16.06 -1.52
CA GLU A 60 2.06 -17.05 -2.40
C GLU A 60 1.89 -16.51 -3.83
N ARG A 61 1.51 -15.22 -3.98
CA ARG A 61 1.38 -14.58 -5.29
C ARG A 61 2.70 -14.51 -6.05
N ILE A 62 3.81 -14.21 -5.34
CA ILE A 62 5.13 -14.09 -5.96
C ILE A 62 5.69 -15.48 -6.29
N GLU A 63 5.56 -16.44 -5.39
CA GLU A 63 5.99 -17.83 -5.61
C GLU A 63 5.26 -18.47 -6.79
N GLY A 64 3.97 -18.21 -6.94
CA GLY A 64 3.17 -18.74 -8.06
C GLY A 64 3.54 -18.17 -9.43
N ASP A 65 4.33 -17.11 -9.51
CA ASP A 65 4.76 -16.48 -10.76
C ASP A 65 6.06 -17.08 -11.34
N GLU A 66 6.85 -17.82 -10.53
CA GLU A 66 8.09 -18.56 -10.87
C GLU A 66 9.15 -17.78 -11.66
N ARG A 67 9.04 -16.44 -11.78
CA ARG A 67 9.93 -15.62 -12.62
C ARG A 67 11.09 -14.95 -11.86
N GLY A 68 11.26 -15.29 -10.57
CA GLY A 68 12.31 -14.75 -9.71
C GLY A 68 11.88 -13.50 -8.90
N PRO A 69 12.84 -12.83 -8.23
CA PRO A 69 12.54 -11.74 -7.31
C PRO A 69 11.83 -10.55 -7.97
N VAL A 70 10.90 -9.95 -7.21
CA VAL A 70 10.09 -8.80 -7.67
C VAL A 70 10.57 -7.49 -7.02
N TRP A 71 10.43 -6.38 -7.75
CA TRP A 71 10.32 -5.06 -7.16
C TRP A 71 8.89 -4.85 -6.71
N LEU A 72 8.67 -4.72 -5.40
CA LEU A 72 7.33 -4.51 -4.87
C LEU A 72 7.12 -3.03 -4.54
N ILE A 73 6.13 -2.43 -5.19
CA ILE A 73 5.65 -1.08 -4.91
C ILE A 73 4.39 -1.22 -4.07
N GLY A 74 4.32 -0.57 -2.92
CA GLY A 74 3.13 -0.68 -2.08
C GLY A 74 2.69 0.65 -1.51
N HIS A 75 1.38 0.81 -1.29
CA HIS A 75 0.83 1.97 -0.59
C HIS A 75 0.24 1.58 0.76
N SER A 76 0.55 2.38 1.80
CA SER A 76 -0.10 2.26 3.12
C SER A 76 -0.01 0.82 3.69
N MET A 77 -1.14 0.11 3.82
CA MET A 77 -1.22 -1.29 4.24
C MET A 77 -0.46 -2.21 3.28
N GLY A 78 -0.57 -2.00 1.97
CA GLY A 78 0.14 -2.79 0.97
C GLY A 78 1.65 -2.70 1.12
N ALA A 79 2.17 -1.50 1.42
CA ALA A 79 3.59 -1.29 1.71
C ALA A 79 4.02 -1.98 3.02
N ALA A 80 3.22 -1.86 4.07
CA ALA A 80 3.51 -2.55 5.34
C ALA A 80 3.48 -4.08 5.18
N SER A 81 2.54 -4.61 4.40
CA SER A 81 2.46 -6.05 4.07
C SER A 81 3.67 -6.52 3.27
N ALA A 82 4.20 -5.68 2.37
CA ALA A 82 5.44 -5.95 1.63
C ALA A 82 6.65 -6.09 2.57
N VAL A 83 6.80 -5.16 3.54
CA VAL A 83 7.87 -5.23 4.54
C VAL A 83 7.74 -6.49 5.41
N LEU A 84 6.52 -6.86 5.81
CA LEU A 84 6.26 -8.11 6.54
C LEU A 84 6.61 -9.34 5.70
N ALA A 85 6.28 -9.36 4.41
CA ALA A 85 6.59 -10.46 3.51
C ALA A 85 8.11 -10.59 3.27
N ALA A 86 8.79 -9.48 2.98
CA ALA A 86 10.24 -9.46 2.76
C ALA A 86 11.05 -9.85 4.01
N SER A 87 10.52 -9.58 5.20
CA SER A 87 11.17 -10.02 6.45
C SER A 87 11.12 -11.54 6.64
N ARG A 88 10.19 -12.24 5.98
CA ARG A 88 10.00 -13.70 6.06
C ARG A 88 10.66 -14.42 4.89
N ARG A 89 10.62 -13.83 3.70
CA ARG A 89 11.13 -14.38 2.45
C ARG A 89 11.90 -13.30 1.67
N PRO A 90 13.08 -12.90 2.17
CA PRO A 90 13.89 -11.85 1.50
C PRO A 90 14.35 -12.23 0.10
N ASP A 91 14.46 -13.52 -0.20
CA ASP A 91 14.82 -14.08 -1.49
C ASP A 91 13.82 -13.76 -2.62
N LEU A 92 12.57 -13.45 -2.28
CA LEU A 92 11.52 -13.11 -3.24
C LEU A 92 11.50 -11.63 -3.64
N PHE A 93 12.30 -10.78 -3.00
CA PHE A 93 12.24 -9.33 -3.19
C PHE A 93 13.56 -8.78 -3.73
N ALA A 94 13.52 -8.22 -4.95
CA ALA A 94 14.63 -7.42 -5.49
C ALA A 94 14.75 -6.07 -4.76
N GLY A 95 13.61 -5.53 -4.28
CA GLY A 95 13.52 -4.34 -3.47
C GLY A 95 12.08 -3.91 -3.22
N ILE A 96 11.90 -2.89 -2.38
CA ILE A 96 10.60 -2.35 -1.97
C ILE A 96 10.58 -0.85 -2.17
N VAL A 97 9.51 -0.33 -2.80
CA VAL A 97 9.13 1.08 -2.77
C VAL A 97 7.86 1.21 -1.93
N ALA A 98 7.99 1.78 -0.75
CA ALA A 98 6.92 1.93 0.22
C ALA A 98 6.36 3.37 0.16
N LEU A 99 5.20 3.55 -0.47
CA LEU A 99 4.51 4.82 -0.60
C LEU A 99 3.65 5.05 0.65
N ASP A 100 4.02 6.01 1.45
CA ASP A 100 3.40 6.42 2.72
C ASP A 100 2.94 5.22 3.59
N PRO A 101 3.87 4.31 3.96
CA PRO A 101 3.55 3.05 4.63
C PRO A 101 3.00 3.27 6.03
N VAL A 102 2.14 2.35 6.50
CA VAL A 102 1.74 2.29 7.91
C VAL A 102 2.87 1.70 8.74
N LEU A 103 3.70 2.56 9.31
CA LEU A 103 4.81 2.20 10.20
C LEU A 103 4.52 2.74 11.61
N VAL A 104 4.24 1.84 12.55
CA VAL A 104 3.86 2.22 13.91
C VAL A 104 4.96 1.78 14.89
N PRO A 105 5.59 2.74 15.62
CA PRO A 105 6.53 2.43 16.68
C PRO A 105 5.92 1.54 17.76
N THR A 106 6.74 0.68 18.38
CA THR A 106 6.25 -0.35 19.32
C THR A 106 5.46 0.22 20.50
N HIS A 107 5.86 1.37 21.05
CA HIS A 107 5.16 1.97 22.19
C HIS A 107 3.77 2.51 21.79
N ILE A 108 3.65 3.14 20.60
CA ILE A 108 2.36 3.62 20.07
C ILE A 108 1.46 2.42 19.78
N TRP A 109 2.01 1.38 19.13
CA TRP A 109 1.29 0.15 18.84
C TRP A 109 0.75 -0.51 20.13
N PHE A 110 1.57 -0.59 21.18
CA PHE A 110 1.19 -1.21 22.45
C PHE A 110 -0.03 -0.50 23.07
N TRP A 111 0.02 0.82 23.21
CA TRP A 111 -1.08 1.59 23.78
C TRP A 111 -2.33 1.56 22.90
N ALA A 112 -2.18 1.65 21.59
CA ALA A 112 -3.30 1.48 20.65
C ALA A 112 -3.93 0.09 20.80
N ARG A 113 -3.13 -0.96 20.97
CA ARG A 113 -3.61 -2.34 21.18
C ARG A 113 -4.36 -2.51 22.49
N VAL A 114 -3.83 -1.95 23.58
CA VAL A 114 -4.50 -1.96 24.89
C VAL A 114 -5.86 -1.25 24.79
N PHE A 115 -5.90 -0.04 24.20
CA PHE A 115 -7.15 0.68 24.02
C PHE A 115 -8.16 -0.09 23.15
N SER A 116 -7.70 -0.63 22.03
CA SER A 116 -8.55 -1.40 21.11
C SER A 116 -9.06 -2.71 21.72
N PHE A 117 -8.36 -3.30 22.67
CA PHE A 117 -8.83 -4.49 23.38
C PHE A 117 -10.12 -4.22 24.17
N PHE A 118 -10.18 -3.06 24.84
CA PHE A 118 -11.37 -2.69 25.62
C PHE A 118 -12.47 -2.05 24.80
N LYS A 119 -12.14 -1.33 23.74
CA LYS A 119 -13.09 -0.56 22.90
C LYS A 119 -12.71 -0.60 21.41
N PRO A 120 -12.77 -1.77 20.74
CA PRO A 120 -12.29 -1.93 19.37
C PRO A 120 -12.97 -1.00 18.36
N ASP A 121 -14.28 -0.73 18.56
CA ASP A 121 -15.08 0.10 17.66
C ASP A 121 -15.08 1.59 18.04
N ALA A 122 -14.42 1.96 19.14
CA ALA A 122 -14.29 3.37 19.54
C ALA A 122 -13.19 4.11 18.77
N VAL A 123 -12.28 3.37 18.09
CA VAL A 123 -11.22 3.96 17.26
C VAL A 123 -11.85 4.76 16.10
N PRO A 124 -11.53 6.05 15.94
CA PRO A 124 -12.23 6.92 14.98
C PRO A 124 -12.23 6.41 13.53
N ILE A 125 -11.10 5.82 13.09
CA ILE A 125 -10.98 5.28 11.73
C ILE A 125 -11.87 4.05 11.53
N VAL A 126 -12.02 3.20 12.55
CA VAL A 126 -12.93 2.04 12.54
C VAL A 126 -14.37 2.48 12.44
N LYS A 127 -14.78 3.49 13.26
CA LYS A 127 -16.12 4.06 13.19
C LYS A 127 -16.44 4.62 11.81
N ARG A 128 -15.50 5.33 11.18
CA ARG A 128 -15.67 5.90 9.83
C ARG A 128 -15.85 4.79 8.80
N ALA A 129 -15.06 3.72 8.88
CA ALA A 129 -15.17 2.58 7.98
C ALA A 129 -16.55 1.91 8.08
N LEU A 130 -17.03 1.66 9.30
CA LEU A 130 -18.35 1.05 9.54
C LEU A 130 -19.52 1.95 9.13
N ALA A 131 -19.37 3.27 9.23
CA ALA A 131 -20.37 4.26 8.85
C ALA A 131 -20.36 4.65 7.37
N ARG A 132 -19.47 4.07 6.56
CA ARG A 132 -19.34 4.38 5.14
C ARG A 132 -20.59 3.92 4.39
N PRO A 133 -21.21 4.78 3.54
CA PRO A 133 -22.33 4.36 2.72
C PRO A 133 -21.94 3.18 1.82
N HIS A 134 -22.79 2.18 1.77
CA HIS A 134 -22.55 0.97 0.97
C HIS A 134 -23.13 1.07 -0.43
N VAL A 135 -24.17 1.86 -0.63
CA VAL A 135 -24.88 2.06 -1.89
C VAL A 135 -24.97 3.54 -2.19
N PHE A 136 -24.80 3.89 -3.47
CA PHE A 136 -25.05 5.23 -4.01
C PHE A 136 -25.99 5.10 -5.21
N GLU A 137 -26.78 6.14 -5.49
CA GLU A 137 -27.76 6.17 -6.59
C GLU A 137 -27.09 6.07 -7.98
N SER A 138 -25.86 6.56 -8.09
CA SER A 138 -25.04 6.51 -9.32
C SER A 138 -23.56 6.68 -9.01
N SER A 139 -22.71 6.48 -10.02
CA SER A 139 -21.28 6.80 -9.94
C SER A 139 -21.04 8.29 -9.69
N ASP A 140 -21.85 9.18 -10.25
CA ASP A 140 -21.74 10.62 -10.03
C ASP A 140 -22.08 10.97 -8.58
N ALA A 141 -23.13 10.38 -8.01
CA ALA A 141 -23.46 10.56 -6.59
C ALA A 141 -22.34 10.07 -5.67
N ALA A 142 -21.68 8.95 -6.01
CA ALA A 142 -20.51 8.47 -5.29
C ALA A 142 -19.32 9.44 -5.42
N PHE A 143 -19.08 9.96 -6.64
CA PHE A 143 -18.03 10.94 -6.88
C PHE A 143 -18.24 12.20 -6.04
N ASP A 144 -19.43 12.81 -6.07
CA ASP A 144 -19.77 14.01 -5.30
C ASP A 144 -19.60 13.78 -3.80
N PHE A 145 -20.02 12.60 -3.31
CA PHE A 145 -19.83 12.23 -1.92
C PHE A 145 -18.34 12.21 -1.53
N TYR A 146 -17.47 11.60 -2.34
CA TYR A 146 -16.04 11.53 -2.03
C TYR A 146 -15.35 12.86 -2.28
N ARG A 147 -15.72 13.63 -3.29
CA ARG A 147 -15.19 14.98 -3.55
C ARG A 147 -15.41 15.90 -2.35
N GLY A 148 -16.52 15.76 -1.64
CA GLY A 148 -16.79 16.48 -0.41
C GLY A 148 -15.95 16.05 0.80
N LYS A 149 -15.10 15.02 0.71
CA LYS A 149 -14.27 14.55 1.83
C LYS A 149 -12.88 15.18 1.80
N ARG A 150 -12.46 15.72 2.95
CA ARG A 150 -11.13 16.36 3.11
C ARG A 150 -9.97 15.45 2.65
N VAL A 151 -10.08 14.13 2.84
CA VAL A 151 -9.02 13.18 2.45
C VAL A 151 -8.76 13.14 0.94
N PHE A 152 -9.73 13.54 0.12
CA PHE A 152 -9.60 13.60 -1.35
C PHE A 152 -9.35 15.02 -1.86
N ALA A 153 -9.16 16.03 -1.01
CA ALA A 153 -9.02 17.43 -1.41
C ALA A 153 -7.84 17.67 -2.38
N GLY A 154 -6.73 16.94 -2.21
CA GLY A 154 -5.55 17.00 -3.08
C GLY A 154 -5.60 16.08 -4.30
N VAL A 155 -6.60 15.20 -4.41
CA VAL A 155 -6.74 14.25 -5.51
C VAL A 155 -7.44 14.91 -6.71
N SER A 156 -6.90 14.76 -7.91
CA SER A 156 -7.54 15.29 -9.13
C SER A 156 -8.87 14.59 -9.42
N ASP A 157 -9.77 15.23 -10.17
CA ASP A 157 -11.07 14.65 -10.53
C ASP A 157 -10.93 13.36 -11.34
N THR A 158 -9.94 13.31 -12.23
CA THR A 158 -9.64 12.10 -13.03
C THR A 158 -9.27 10.93 -12.12
N VAL A 159 -8.36 11.11 -11.16
CA VAL A 159 -7.94 10.05 -10.23
C VAL A 159 -9.06 9.69 -9.26
N LEU A 160 -9.88 10.67 -8.84
CA LEU A 160 -11.04 10.39 -8.00
C LEU A 160 -12.10 9.58 -8.76
N MET A 161 -12.30 9.84 -10.06
CA MET A 161 -13.19 9.03 -10.89
C MET A 161 -12.67 7.59 -11.05
N ASP A 162 -11.35 7.41 -11.25
CA ASP A 162 -10.73 6.08 -11.25
C ASP A 162 -10.99 5.33 -9.91
N TYR A 163 -10.86 6.04 -8.78
CA TYR A 163 -11.17 5.47 -7.46
C TYR A 163 -12.64 5.05 -7.34
N VAL A 164 -13.58 5.88 -7.83
CA VAL A 164 -15.02 5.55 -7.82
C VAL A 164 -15.29 4.34 -8.70
N ALA A 165 -14.77 4.33 -9.92
CA ALA A 165 -14.96 3.23 -10.86
C ALA A 165 -14.37 1.90 -10.34
N ALA A 166 -13.16 1.94 -9.75
CA ALA A 166 -12.50 0.78 -9.19
C ALA A 166 -13.17 0.27 -7.90
N GLY A 167 -13.66 1.20 -7.07
CA GLY A 167 -14.17 0.93 -5.73
C GLY A 167 -15.63 0.48 -5.67
N HIS A 168 -16.37 0.55 -6.78
CA HIS A 168 -17.80 0.24 -6.82
C HIS A 168 -18.15 -0.75 -7.90
N ILE A 169 -19.29 -1.41 -7.73
CA ILE A 169 -19.90 -2.34 -8.70
C ILE A 169 -21.22 -1.71 -9.15
N THR A 170 -21.34 -1.46 -10.46
CA THR A 170 -22.59 -0.95 -11.04
C THR A 170 -23.65 -2.04 -11.04
N GLN A 171 -24.83 -1.70 -10.55
CA GLN A 171 -26.00 -2.55 -10.50
C GLN A 171 -26.88 -2.35 -11.74
N PRO A 172 -27.79 -3.30 -12.07
CA PRO A 172 -28.66 -3.19 -13.25
C PRO A 172 -29.59 -1.97 -13.23
N ASP A 173 -29.90 -1.41 -12.06
CA ASP A 173 -30.73 -0.21 -11.89
C ASP A 173 -29.93 1.11 -12.00
N GLY A 174 -28.61 1.03 -12.27
CA GLY A 174 -27.73 2.18 -12.36
C GLY A 174 -27.13 2.63 -11.02
N SER A 175 -27.57 2.09 -9.90
CA SER A 175 -26.95 2.31 -8.60
C SER A 175 -25.55 1.68 -8.55
N VAL A 176 -24.72 2.10 -7.59
CA VAL A 176 -23.41 1.52 -7.39
C VAL A 176 -23.21 1.08 -5.94
N THR A 177 -22.60 -0.09 -5.74
CA THR A 177 -22.33 -0.66 -4.43
C THR A 177 -20.83 -0.77 -4.17
N LEU A 178 -20.41 -0.59 -2.92
CA LEU A 178 -19.01 -0.76 -2.55
C LEU A 178 -18.51 -2.17 -2.84
N ARG A 179 -17.41 -2.28 -3.58
CA ARG A 179 -16.67 -3.53 -3.77
C ARG A 179 -15.98 -4.00 -2.49
N HIS A 180 -15.41 -3.07 -1.72
CA HIS A 180 -14.73 -3.32 -0.46
C HIS A 180 -15.59 -2.85 0.70
N SER A 181 -16.22 -3.77 1.43
CA SER A 181 -17.17 -3.41 2.49
C SER A 181 -16.51 -2.69 3.67
N GLY A 182 -17.27 -1.79 4.31
CA GLY A 182 -16.82 -1.10 5.52
C GLY A 182 -16.47 -2.06 6.67
N ALA A 183 -17.07 -3.25 6.71
CA ALA A 183 -16.73 -4.30 7.68
C ALA A 183 -15.32 -4.87 7.46
N TRP A 184 -14.93 -5.15 6.21
CA TRP A 184 -13.58 -5.55 5.86
C TRP A 184 -12.56 -4.45 6.17
N GLU A 185 -12.89 -3.20 5.80
CA GLU A 185 -12.04 -2.04 6.08
C GLU A 185 -11.79 -1.87 7.59
N ALA A 186 -12.85 -1.96 8.39
CA ALA A 186 -12.79 -1.89 9.86
C ALA A 186 -11.97 -3.04 10.46
N CYS A 187 -12.13 -4.27 9.97
CA CYS A 187 -11.37 -5.43 10.43
C CYS A 187 -9.86 -5.21 10.27
N ILE A 188 -9.45 -4.67 9.12
CA ILE A 188 -8.05 -4.34 8.83
C ILE A 188 -7.52 -3.27 9.79
N TYR A 189 -8.28 -2.20 10.04
CA TYR A 189 -7.85 -1.14 10.97
C TYR A 189 -7.72 -1.60 12.43
N ARG A 190 -8.49 -2.62 12.86
CA ARG A 190 -8.36 -3.21 14.21
C ARG A 190 -7.09 -4.05 14.36
N SER A 191 -6.43 -4.43 13.28
CA SER A 191 -5.37 -5.45 13.26
C SER A 191 -3.99 -4.93 12.84
N VAL A 192 -3.73 -3.61 12.94
CA VAL A 192 -2.44 -2.99 12.60
C VAL A 192 -1.29 -3.69 13.36
N PRO A 193 -0.25 -4.19 12.65
CA PRO A 193 0.81 -4.98 13.25
C PRO A 193 1.91 -4.14 13.89
N ARG A 194 2.72 -4.78 14.73
CA ARG A 194 4.00 -4.23 15.17
C ARG A 194 5.04 -4.41 14.06
N MET A 195 5.61 -3.30 13.58
CA MET A 195 6.50 -3.30 12.39
C MET A 195 8.00 -3.38 12.71
N THR A 196 8.42 -3.15 13.98
CA THR A 196 9.84 -3.03 14.37
C THR A 196 10.69 -4.22 13.92
N GLY A 197 10.21 -5.45 14.17
CA GLY A 197 10.96 -6.67 13.83
C GLY A 197 11.07 -6.87 12.31
N ALA A 198 9.98 -6.66 11.60
CA ALA A 198 9.94 -6.82 10.15
C ALA A 198 10.82 -5.77 9.45
N LEU A 199 10.74 -4.51 9.87
CA LEU A 199 11.55 -3.43 9.29
C LEU A 199 13.06 -3.68 9.50
N ARG A 200 13.45 -4.20 10.68
CA ARG A 200 14.84 -4.57 10.96
C ARG A 200 15.33 -5.74 10.13
N ALA A 201 14.47 -6.72 9.88
CA ALA A 201 14.80 -7.96 9.16
C ALA A 201 14.72 -7.82 7.63
N ALA A 202 14.06 -6.78 7.11
CA ALA A 202 13.99 -6.53 5.67
C ALA A 202 15.38 -6.16 5.14
N ALA A 203 16.00 -7.09 4.40
CA ALA A 203 17.39 -6.97 3.92
C ALA A 203 17.50 -6.45 2.48
N CYS A 204 16.40 -6.41 1.72
CA CYS A 204 16.41 -5.88 0.36
C CYS A 204 16.47 -4.34 0.35
N PRO A 205 16.95 -3.71 -0.76
CA PRO A 205 16.87 -2.27 -0.94
C PRO A 205 15.44 -1.75 -0.70
N MET A 206 15.31 -0.67 0.06
CA MET A 206 14.01 -0.12 0.43
C MET A 206 14.00 1.41 0.34
N LEU A 207 13.03 1.95 -0.41
CA LEU A 207 12.69 3.37 -0.42
C LEU A 207 11.36 3.57 0.32
N ILE A 208 11.33 4.51 1.25
CA ILE A 208 10.10 5.06 1.84
C ILE A 208 9.86 6.42 1.20
N VAL A 209 8.73 6.58 0.51
CA VAL A 209 8.25 7.87 0.01
C VAL A 209 7.15 8.36 0.93
N ALA A 210 7.34 9.48 1.58
CA ALA A 210 6.43 10.05 2.55
C ALA A 210 5.74 11.31 2.02
N GLY A 211 4.45 11.48 2.30
CA GLY A 211 3.75 12.73 2.07
C GLY A 211 4.15 13.78 3.11
N GLU A 212 4.52 14.98 2.69
CA GLU A 212 4.95 16.08 3.60
C GLU A 212 3.90 16.44 4.64
N THR A 213 2.63 16.26 4.31
CA THR A 213 1.49 16.55 5.21
C THR A 213 0.80 15.28 5.72
N SER A 214 1.46 14.10 5.59
CA SER A 214 0.89 12.84 6.04
C SER A 214 0.73 12.80 7.56
N GLU A 215 -0.50 12.50 8.01
CA GLU A 215 -0.80 12.23 9.41
C GLU A 215 -0.43 10.77 9.81
N VAL A 216 -0.19 9.89 8.82
CA VAL A 216 0.15 8.49 9.03
C VAL A 216 1.65 8.29 9.19
N LEU A 217 2.47 9.01 8.42
CA LEU A 217 3.92 8.88 8.41
C LEU A 217 4.60 10.24 8.59
N ASN A 218 4.68 10.68 9.84
CA ASN A 218 5.30 11.95 10.20
C ASN A 218 6.84 11.82 10.38
N SER A 219 7.52 12.95 10.61
CA SER A 219 8.99 13.01 10.79
C SER A 219 9.52 12.14 11.92
N GLU A 220 8.77 11.98 13.02
CA GLU A 220 9.14 11.11 14.15
C GLU A 220 9.17 9.65 13.71
N ARG A 221 8.15 9.20 12.97
CA ARG A 221 8.06 7.82 12.44
C ARG A 221 9.11 7.55 11.37
N LEU A 222 9.44 8.53 10.53
CA LEU A 222 10.53 8.44 9.56
C LEU A 222 11.89 8.29 10.27
N SER A 223 12.17 9.13 11.28
CA SER A 223 13.37 9.04 12.08
C SER A 223 13.48 7.70 12.81
N TRP A 224 12.36 7.21 13.36
CA TRP A 224 12.28 5.89 13.96
C TRP A 224 12.55 4.77 12.94
N ALA A 225 11.96 4.84 11.75
CA ALA A 225 12.19 3.84 10.70
C ALA A 225 13.66 3.78 10.29
N LYS A 226 14.30 4.94 10.11
CA LYS A 226 15.72 5.07 9.80
C LYS A 226 16.63 4.53 10.91
N ALA A 227 16.26 4.74 12.18
CA ALA A 227 16.98 4.19 13.33
C ALA A 227 16.86 2.65 13.44
N ILE A 228 15.72 2.08 13.03
CA ILE A 228 15.50 0.62 13.03
C ILE A 228 16.21 -0.07 11.87
N ASN A 229 16.18 0.54 10.69
CA ASN A 229 16.85 0.05 9.48
C ASN A 229 17.62 1.19 8.81
N PRO A 230 18.91 1.37 9.11
CA PRO A 230 19.74 2.45 8.56
C PRO A 230 19.93 2.42 7.03
N SER A 231 19.67 1.27 6.38
CA SER A 231 19.79 1.12 4.91
C SER A 231 18.58 1.70 4.15
N VAL A 232 17.46 1.96 4.82
CA VAL A 232 16.27 2.53 4.18
C VAL A 232 16.57 3.91 3.63
N GLU A 233 16.27 4.15 2.35
CA GLU A 233 16.24 5.49 1.77
C GLU A 233 14.89 6.15 2.08
N ILE A 234 14.88 7.45 2.29
CA ILE A 234 13.67 8.23 2.60
C ILE A 234 13.62 9.42 1.65
N GLN A 235 12.46 9.62 1.02
CA GLN A 235 12.15 10.77 0.19
C GLN A 235 10.81 11.35 0.61
N SER A 236 10.71 12.67 0.73
CA SER A 236 9.44 13.37 0.97
C SER A 236 8.95 14.02 -0.31
N LEU A 237 7.65 13.97 -0.56
CA LEU A 237 6.98 14.60 -1.69
C LEU A 237 5.76 15.39 -1.18
N ALA A 238 5.40 16.43 -1.93
CA ALA A 238 4.21 17.22 -1.63
C ALA A 238 2.94 16.35 -1.72
N GLY A 239 2.16 16.33 -0.64
CA GLY A 239 0.92 15.56 -0.52
C GLY A 239 0.72 15.01 0.89
N GLY A 240 -0.42 14.34 1.10
CA GLY A 240 -0.82 13.69 2.35
C GLY A 240 -0.64 12.17 2.31
N HIS A 241 -1.48 11.46 3.09
CA HIS A 241 -1.46 10.00 3.11
C HIS A 241 -1.88 9.37 1.77
N LEU A 242 -2.75 10.05 0.99
CA LEU A 242 -3.12 9.60 -0.34
C LEU A 242 -2.11 10.04 -1.42
N LEU A 243 -0.86 10.27 -1.05
CA LEU A 243 0.22 10.71 -1.92
C LEU A 243 0.23 10.03 -3.31
N PRO A 244 0.06 8.70 -3.45
CA PRO A 244 0.04 8.05 -4.77
C PRO A 244 -1.16 8.41 -5.65
N LEU A 245 -2.20 9.01 -5.06
CA LEU A 245 -3.39 9.52 -5.76
C LEU A 245 -3.33 11.05 -5.92
N GLU A 246 -2.64 11.75 -5.02
CA GLU A 246 -2.48 13.20 -5.03
C GLU A 246 -1.37 13.64 -5.99
N SER A 247 -0.27 12.87 -6.07
CA SER A 247 0.93 13.16 -6.87
C SER A 247 1.45 11.89 -7.55
N PRO A 248 0.63 11.23 -8.40
CA PRO A 248 0.95 9.91 -8.96
C PRO A 248 2.23 9.90 -9.80
N GLU A 249 2.46 10.90 -10.65
CA GLU A 249 3.65 10.99 -11.49
C GLU A 249 4.91 11.21 -10.65
N ALA A 250 4.85 12.03 -9.61
CA ALA A 250 6.00 12.25 -8.72
C ALA A 250 6.36 10.97 -7.97
N CYS A 251 5.35 10.17 -7.55
CA CYS A 251 5.56 8.86 -6.95
C CYS A 251 6.15 7.86 -7.95
N ALA A 252 5.69 7.85 -9.20
CA ALA A 252 6.22 7.01 -10.27
C ALA A 252 7.68 7.32 -10.54
N ASN A 253 8.05 8.60 -10.70
CA ASN A 253 9.42 9.05 -10.92
C ASN A 253 10.34 8.64 -9.76
N ALA A 254 9.94 8.88 -8.50
CA ALA A 254 10.71 8.47 -7.33
C ALA A 254 10.95 6.96 -7.29
N ALA A 255 9.91 6.17 -7.59
CA ALA A 255 9.98 4.72 -7.65
C ALA A 255 10.91 4.24 -8.80
N ALA A 256 10.73 4.79 -10.00
CA ALA A 256 11.53 4.43 -11.18
C ALA A 256 13.01 4.73 -10.96
N ASP A 257 13.35 5.90 -10.43
CA ASP A 257 14.72 6.31 -10.16
C ASP A 257 15.39 5.41 -9.13
N PHE A 258 14.70 5.07 -8.06
CA PHE A 258 15.20 4.14 -7.06
C PHE A 258 15.45 2.74 -7.65
N ILE A 259 14.47 2.21 -8.40
CA ILE A 259 14.56 0.90 -9.04
C ILE A 259 15.73 0.85 -10.05
N ARG A 260 15.89 1.88 -10.89
CA ARG A 260 17.01 1.96 -11.85
C ARG A 260 18.37 1.93 -11.16
N ARG A 261 18.57 2.73 -10.09
CA ARG A 261 19.83 2.77 -9.34
C ARG A 261 20.23 1.41 -8.79
N HIS A 262 19.29 0.71 -8.19
CA HIS A 262 19.55 -0.58 -7.53
C HIS A 262 19.57 -1.77 -8.51
N SER A 263 18.87 -1.72 -9.64
CA SER A 263 18.92 -2.77 -10.67
C SER A 263 20.22 -2.75 -11.46
N SER A 264 20.87 -1.61 -11.62
CA SER A 264 22.15 -1.47 -12.33
C SER A 264 23.32 -2.06 -11.54
N SER A 265 23.26 -1.97 -10.21
CA SER A 265 24.33 -2.46 -9.32
C SER A 265 24.42 -4.00 -9.31
N THR A 266 23.30 -4.70 -9.51
CA THR A 266 23.25 -6.17 -9.55
C THR A 266 23.87 -6.76 -10.82
N ARG A 267 23.92 -6.01 -11.94
CA ARG A 267 24.57 -6.45 -13.20
C ARG A 267 26.10 -6.35 -13.17
N GLY A 268 26.65 -5.49 -12.33
CA GLY A 268 28.09 -5.29 -12.21
C GLY A 268 28.84 -6.39 -11.47
N THR A 269 28.17 -7.12 -10.59
CA THR A 269 28.80 -8.14 -9.74
C THR A 269 28.93 -9.52 -10.40
N ASN A 270 28.22 -9.77 -11.50
CA ASN A 270 28.27 -11.04 -12.23
C ASN A 270 29.30 -11.12 -13.37
N LEU A 271 30.10 -10.06 -13.59
CA LEU A 271 31.08 -10.05 -14.69
C LEU A 271 32.53 -10.34 -14.26
N THR A 272 32.76 -10.70 -12.99
CA THR A 272 34.14 -10.88 -12.48
C THR A 272 34.51 -12.32 -12.07
N VAL A 273 33.72 -13.32 -12.44
CA VAL A 273 34.09 -14.73 -12.21
C VAL A 273 34.02 -15.52 -13.51
N THR A 274 34.96 -15.28 -14.41
CA THR A 274 35.48 -16.28 -15.38
C THR A 274 36.78 -15.77 -15.98
N ARG A 275 37.89 -16.00 -15.30
CA ARG A 275 39.24 -16.20 -15.90
C ARG A 275 40.10 -16.87 -14.81
N HIS A 276 40.12 -18.19 -14.80
CA HIS A 276 41.35 -18.97 -14.82
C HIS A 276 41.02 -20.42 -15.05
#